data_35cb205fe379169413fac273c31a3440
#
_entry.id   35cb205fe379169413fac273c31a3440
#
_cell.length_a   1.000
_cell.length_b   1.000
_cell.length_c   1.000
_cell.angle_alpha   90.00
_cell.angle_beta   90.00
_cell.angle_gamma   90.00
#
_symmetry.space_group_name_H-M   'P 1'
#
loop_
_entity.id
_entity.type
_entity.pdbx_description
1 polymer ?
#
loop_
_entity_poly.entity_id
_entity_poly.type
_entity_poly.pdbx_seq_one_letter_code
_entity_poly.pdbx_strand_id
1 'polypeptide(L)'
;MPEKNQSNKKINFFITSDTFPSISVTGNSCSLMCQHCRGKLLQRLIPAITNEELEKKALALHRAGAKGILLTGGCDKRGRVPIKSLIPAIKKLKEETDLVIIAHTGFISTEEAGLLKNSGLDGIGFDVMGDMFSVSQVYGLQVSVKEYTDSLHAISRSGLLIFPHVCVGIHFGKLSGEYRALEMIRTIAPTAVIITGLMPVAGTPMENIKPEPSDFENVIKKAIELFPDTPIMLGCAHSSGKDRADIEKIALLCGVSGIAAPAMNTIEFAEENGYEINFYGTCCGLIPDEKMKIRNPSESKFS
;
A
#
# COMPACT_ATOMS: atom_id res chain seq x y z
N MET A 1 28.52 -34.50 4.68
CA MET A 1 27.92 -33.16 4.81
C MET A 1 26.51 -33.28 4.29
N PRO A 2 25.44 -33.03 5.04
CA PRO A 2 24.10 -33.10 4.51
C PRO A 2 23.89 -31.92 3.57
N GLU A 3 23.48 -32.19 2.35
CA GLU A 3 22.99 -31.21 1.38
C GLU A 3 21.88 -30.39 2.06
N LYS A 4 22.12 -29.10 2.24
CA LYS A 4 21.08 -28.17 2.62
C LYS A 4 20.05 -28.16 1.49
N ASN A 5 18.86 -28.69 1.78
CA ASN A 5 17.67 -28.53 0.98
C ASN A 5 17.52 -27.00 0.71
N GLN A 6 17.98 -26.53 -0.44
CA GLN A 6 17.70 -25.20 -0.95
C GLN A 6 16.23 -25.20 -1.36
N SER A 7 15.34 -24.95 -0.40
CA SER A 7 13.99 -24.53 -0.77
C SER A 7 14.15 -23.28 -1.66
N ASN A 8 13.70 -23.37 -2.91
CA ASN A 8 13.72 -22.25 -3.86
C ASN A 8 13.06 -21.05 -3.19
N LYS A 9 13.88 -20.12 -2.69
CA LYS A 9 13.38 -18.88 -2.08
C LYS A 9 12.82 -18.02 -3.20
N LYS A 10 11.53 -17.73 -3.19
CA LYS A 10 10.88 -16.86 -4.19
C LYS A 10 10.62 -15.48 -3.61
N ILE A 11 10.80 -14.44 -4.43
CA ILE A 11 10.44 -13.08 -4.08
C ILE A 11 9.80 -12.37 -5.28
N ASN A 12 8.78 -11.57 -5.01
CA ASN A 12 8.12 -10.74 -6.01
C ASN A 12 8.49 -9.28 -5.79
N PHE A 13 9.02 -8.61 -6.80
CA PHE A 13 9.29 -7.18 -6.78
C PHE A 13 8.24 -6.45 -7.60
N PHE A 14 7.65 -5.40 -7.00
CA PHE A 14 6.57 -4.61 -7.58
C PHE A 14 7.07 -3.22 -7.97
N ILE A 15 7.02 -2.91 -9.27
CA ILE A 15 7.51 -1.64 -9.83
C ILE A 15 6.33 -0.95 -10.50
N THR A 16 5.75 0.01 -9.79
CA THR A 16 4.46 0.61 -10.16
C THR A 16 4.58 1.82 -11.09
N SER A 17 5.72 2.52 -11.14
CA SER A 17 5.93 3.79 -11.84
C SER A 17 4.87 4.16 -12.91
N ASP A 18 5.10 3.77 -14.16
CA ASP A 18 4.23 4.11 -15.29
C ASP A 18 3.11 3.08 -15.52
N THR A 19 3.28 1.87 -14.98
CA THR A 19 2.33 0.77 -15.19
C THR A 19 1.16 0.78 -14.21
N PHE A 20 1.34 1.42 -13.03
CA PHE A 20 0.29 1.52 -12.01
C PHE A 20 0.35 2.88 -11.28
N PRO A 21 0.11 4.00 -11.98
CA PRO A 21 0.20 5.33 -11.40
C PRO A 21 -0.87 5.61 -10.35
N SER A 22 -0.55 6.54 -9.43
CA SER A 22 -1.46 6.98 -8.38
C SER A 22 -2.11 8.31 -8.74
N ILE A 23 -3.42 8.39 -8.57
CA ILE A 23 -4.25 9.57 -8.87
C ILE A 23 -4.82 10.14 -7.57
N SER A 24 -4.60 11.43 -7.34
CA SER A 24 -5.23 12.15 -6.23
C SER A 24 -6.59 12.70 -6.64
N VAL A 25 -7.64 12.18 -6.00
CA VAL A 25 -9.04 12.60 -6.24
C VAL A 25 -9.39 13.91 -5.50
N THR A 26 -8.46 14.46 -4.74
CA THR A 26 -8.62 15.73 -4.02
C THR A 26 -7.57 16.78 -4.44
N GLY A 27 -6.77 16.50 -5.48
CA GLY A 27 -5.62 17.32 -5.82
C GLY A 27 -4.64 17.39 -4.63
N ASN A 28 -4.33 18.59 -4.19
CA ASN A 28 -3.43 18.83 -3.04
C ASN A 28 -4.20 19.09 -1.73
N SER A 29 -5.53 18.95 -1.72
CA SER A 29 -6.35 19.25 -0.54
C SER A 29 -6.41 18.07 0.43
N CYS A 30 -6.17 18.30 1.72
CA CYS A 30 -6.35 17.35 2.81
C CYS A 30 -6.78 18.10 4.07
N SER A 31 -7.87 17.68 4.71
CA SER A 31 -8.37 18.35 5.94
C SER A 31 -7.66 17.88 7.20
N LEU A 32 -6.99 16.71 7.20
CA LEU A 32 -6.34 16.18 8.40
C LEU A 32 -5.03 16.89 8.71
N MET A 33 -4.26 17.25 7.68
CA MET A 33 -2.94 17.87 7.87
C MET A 33 -2.06 17.13 8.88
N CYS A 34 -2.03 15.79 8.78
CA CYS A 34 -1.32 14.88 9.69
C CYS A 34 0.12 15.30 9.92
N GLN A 35 0.65 15.10 11.13
CA GLN A 35 1.98 15.58 11.52
C GLN A 35 3.11 15.00 10.67
N HIS A 36 2.95 13.76 10.18
CA HIS A 36 3.95 13.09 9.37
C HIS A 36 4.06 13.60 7.92
N CYS A 37 2.97 14.11 7.31
CA CYS A 37 2.98 14.47 5.89
C CYS A 37 2.49 15.89 5.56
N ARG A 38 1.60 16.50 6.37
CA ARG A 38 1.02 17.84 6.12
C ARG A 38 0.47 18.01 4.69
N GLY A 39 -0.09 16.92 4.10
CA GLY A 39 -0.59 16.93 2.75
C GLY A 39 0.49 16.95 1.64
N LYS A 40 1.77 17.04 1.97
CA LYS A 40 2.86 17.17 0.98
C LYS A 40 2.99 15.95 0.05
N LEU A 41 2.62 14.77 0.50
CA LEU A 41 2.66 13.56 -0.33
C LEU A 41 1.70 13.63 -1.52
N LEU A 42 0.61 14.40 -1.43
CA LEU A 42 -0.35 14.59 -2.52
C LEU A 42 0.25 15.30 -3.73
N GLN A 43 1.28 16.14 -3.54
CA GLN A 43 1.92 16.90 -4.62
C GLN A 43 2.65 16.00 -5.64
N ARG A 44 2.89 14.75 -5.30
CA ARG A 44 3.54 13.76 -6.19
C ARG A 44 2.55 12.93 -7.01
N LEU A 45 1.25 13.13 -6.77
CA LEU A 45 0.18 12.35 -7.40
C LEU A 45 -0.40 13.10 -8.60
N ILE A 46 -0.96 12.37 -9.54
CA ILE A 46 -1.68 12.94 -10.69
C ILE A 46 -3.03 13.47 -10.17
N PRO A 47 -3.34 14.78 -10.24
CA PRO A 47 -4.61 15.29 -9.74
C PRO A 47 -5.76 14.95 -10.71
N ALA A 48 -6.91 14.45 -10.19
CA ALA A 48 -8.16 14.29 -10.93
C ALA A 48 -9.34 14.38 -9.94
N ILE A 49 -9.99 15.54 -9.89
CA ILE A 49 -10.97 15.87 -8.85
C ILE A 49 -12.39 15.57 -9.30
N THR A 50 -12.67 15.69 -10.61
CA THR A 50 -14.00 15.42 -11.20
C THR A 50 -14.03 14.09 -11.93
N ASN A 51 -15.25 13.61 -12.24
CA ASN A 51 -15.44 12.40 -13.05
C ASN A 51 -14.77 12.55 -14.42
N GLU A 52 -14.96 13.69 -15.09
CA GLU A 52 -14.43 14.00 -16.42
C GLU A 52 -12.88 14.03 -16.40
N GLU A 53 -12.29 14.61 -15.35
CA GLU A 53 -10.83 14.64 -15.19
C GLU A 53 -10.28 13.22 -14.98
N LEU A 54 -10.95 12.40 -14.15
CA LEU A 54 -10.55 11.03 -13.89
C LEU A 54 -10.60 10.20 -15.16
N GLU A 55 -11.74 10.23 -15.88
CA GLU A 55 -11.92 9.52 -17.15
C GLU A 55 -10.82 9.92 -18.14
N LYS A 56 -10.65 11.21 -18.40
CA LYS A 56 -9.65 11.72 -19.36
C LYS A 56 -8.24 11.26 -19.01
N LYS A 57 -7.84 11.36 -17.74
CA LYS A 57 -6.48 11.02 -17.30
C LYS A 57 -6.26 9.51 -17.29
N ALA A 58 -7.21 8.74 -16.77
CA ALA A 58 -7.09 7.28 -16.74
C ALA A 58 -7.06 6.67 -18.14
N LEU A 59 -7.88 7.16 -19.09
CA LEU A 59 -7.82 6.74 -20.50
C LEU A 59 -6.50 7.12 -21.17
N ALA A 60 -5.92 8.27 -20.85
CA ALA A 60 -4.61 8.65 -21.36
C ALA A 60 -3.50 7.73 -20.82
N LEU A 61 -3.54 7.41 -19.53
CA LEU A 61 -2.61 6.48 -18.90
C LEU A 61 -2.76 5.05 -19.49
N HIS A 62 -3.99 4.59 -19.67
CA HIS A 62 -4.25 3.28 -20.30
C HIS A 62 -3.64 3.21 -21.71
N ARG A 63 -3.85 4.23 -22.56
CA ARG A 63 -3.22 4.32 -23.90
C ARG A 63 -1.70 4.36 -23.84
N ALA A 64 -1.12 4.91 -22.78
CA ALA A 64 0.31 4.92 -22.52
C ALA A 64 0.86 3.59 -21.97
N GLY A 65 -0.02 2.58 -21.74
CA GLY A 65 0.37 1.25 -21.29
C GLY A 65 0.18 0.95 -19.82
N ALA A 66 -0.48 1.86 -19.06
CA ALA A 66 -0.84 1.56 -17.69
C ALA A 66 -1.78 0.33 -17.62
N LYS A 67 -1.51 -0.55 -16.66
CA LYS A 67 -2.29 -1.77 -16.38
C LYS A 67 -3.32 -1.57 -15.30
N GLY A 68 -3.16 -0.54 -14.50
CA GLY A 68 -4.09 -0.17 -13.46
C GLY A 68 -3.78 1.19 -12.89
N ILE A 69 -4.62 1.65 -11.97
CA ILE A 69 -4.48 2.92 -11.27
C ILE A 69 -4.83 2.76 -9.78
N LEU A 70 -4.15 3.53 -8.94
CA LEU A 70 -4.51 3.70 -7.54
C LEU A 70 -5.24 5.04 -7.38
N LEU A 71 -6.49 5.01 -6.99
CA LEU A 71 -7.26 6.20 -6.57
C LEU A 71 -6.99 6.46 -5.09
N THR A 72 -6.48 7.64 -4.78
CA THR A 72 -6.19 8.06 -3.40
C THR A 72 -6.39 9.57 -3.28
N GLY A 73 -6.08 10.16 -2.14
CA GLY A 73 -6.21 11.60 -1.97
C GLY A 73 -6.08 12.04 -0.53
N GLY A 74 -6.33 13.31 -0.29
CA GLY A 74 -6.46 13.83 1.06
C GLY A 74 -7.80 13.43 1.70
N CYS A 75 -7.77 13.31 3.02
CA CYS A 75 -8.96 12.96 3.80
C CYS A 75 -9.76 14.20 4.23
N ASP A 76 -11.06 14.00 4.42
CA ASP A 76 -11.90 14.91 5.19
C ASP A 76 -11.57 14.84 6.70
N LYS A 77 -12.28 15.63 7.54
CA LYS A 77 -12.08 15.67 9.00
C LYS A 77 -12.44 14.35 9.70
N ARG A 78 -13.06 13.39 9.00
CA ARG A 78 -13.42 12.06 9.49
C ARG A 78 -12.49 10.97 9.00
N GLY A 79 -11.40 11.32 8.31
CA GLY A 79 -10.44 10.36 7.75
C GLY A 79 -10.95 9.61 6.51
N ARG A 80 -11.85 10.20 5.72
CA ARG A 80 -12.41 9.62 4.50
C ARG A 80 -11.87 10.31 3.26
N VAL A 81 -11.53 9.53 2.25
CA VAL A 81 -11.22 10.02 0.90
C VAL A 81 -12.50 9.93 0.04
N PRO A 82 -12.88 10.97 -0.71
CA PRO A 82 -14.20 11.06 -1.37
C PRO A 82 -14.29 10.21 -2.66
N ILE A 83 -13.90 8.93 -2.61
CA ILE A 83 -13.92 8.00 -3.77
C ILE A 83 -15.35 7.79 -4.28
N LYS A 84 -16.35 7.78 -3.39
CA LYS A 84 -17.76 7.57 -3.74
C LYS A 84 -18.27 8.55 -4.80
N SER A 85 -17.78 9.79 -4.83
CA SER A 85 -18.17 10.80 -5.83
C SER A 85 -17.74 10.46 -7.25
N LEU A 86 -16.78 9.53 -7.40
CA LEU A 86 -16.19 9.13 -8.69
C LEU A 86 -16.72 7.78 -9.20
N ILE A 87 -17.77 7.24 -8.58
CA ILE A 87 -18.43 6.00 -9.03
C ILE A 87 -18.82 6.04 -10.52
N PRO A 88 -19.39 7.15 -11.07
CA PRO A 88 -19.70 7.21 -12.50
C PRO A 88 -18.47 6.99 -13.40
N ALA A 89 -17.36 7.67 -13.09
CA ALA A 89 -16.10 7.52 -13.84
C ALA A 89 -15.50 6.12 -13.70
N ILE A 90 -15.53 5.54 -12.48
CA ILE A 90 -15.04 4.18 -12.25
C ILE A 90 -15.80 3.17 -13.12
N LYS A 91 -17.15 3.24 -13.13
CA LYS A 91 -17.99 2.38 -13.97
C LYS A 91 -17.61 2.47 -15.44
N LYS A 92 -17.55 3.68 -15.96
CA LYS A 92 -17.23 3.94 -17.36
C LYS A 92 -15.83 3.41 -17.72
N LEU A 93 -14.82 3.65 -16.86
CA LEU A 93 -13.48 3.13 -17.08
C LEU A 93 -13.46 1.60 -17.10
N LYS A 94 -14.21 0.94 -16.23
CA LYS A 94 -14.31 -0.55 -16.24
C LYS A 94 -15.05 -1.10 -17.45
N GLU A 95 -15.96 -0.33 -18.06
CA GLU A 95 -16.64 -0.69 -19.30
C GLU A 95 -15.75 -0.47 -20.54
N GLU A 96 -14.91 0.56 -20.53
CA GLU A 96 -14.11 0.97 -21.69
C GLU A 96 -12.66 0.43 -21.68
N THR A 97 -12.17 -0.11 -20.55
CA THR A 97 -10.77 -0.54 -20.37
C THR A 97 -10.66 -1.82 -19.55
N ASP A 98 -9.49 -2.46 -19.60
CA ASP A 98 -9.09 -3.57 -18.73
C ASP A 98 -8.30 -3.10 -17.50
N LEU A 99 -8.32 -1.80 -17.18
CA LEU A 99 -7.60 -1.26 -16.03
C LEU A 99 -8.03 -1.93 -14.72
N VAL A 100 -7.06 -2.34 -13.94
CA VAL A 100 -7.27 -2.67 -12.53
C VAL A 100 -7.35 -1.37 -11.75
N ILE A 101 -8.44 -1.15 -11.04
CA ILE A 101 -8.68 0.08 -10.27
C ILE A 101 -8.78 -0.27 -8.79
N ILE A 102 -7.81 0.18 -8.00
CA ILE A 102 -7.86 0.08 -6.54
C ILE A 102 -7.95 1.45 -5.89
N ALA A 103 -8.39 1.51 -4.64
CA ALA A 103 -8.53 2.78 -3.95
C ALA A 103 -8.02 2.74 -2.50
N HIS A 104 -7.55 3.87 -2.00
CA HIS A 104 -7.43 4.17 -0.57
C HIS A 104 -8.62 5.05 -0.18
N THR A 105 -9.55 4.51 0.59
CA THR A 105 -10.81 5.19 0.91
C THR A 105 -10.79 5.91 2.27
N GLY A 106 -9.83 5.55 3.13
CA GLY A 106 -9.97 5.82 4.55
C GLY A 106 -11.19 5.08 5.12
N PHE A 107 -11.81 5.62 6.17
CA PHE A 107 -12.99 5.00 6.78
C PHE A 107 -14.15 4.90 5.81
N ILE A 108 -14.82 3.75 5.80
CA ILE A 108 -15.88 3.45 4.84
C ILE A 108 -17.03 2.67 5.50
N SER A 109 -18.26 2.93 5.10
CA SER A 109 -19.43 2.17 5.52
C SER A 109 -19.67 0.93 4.64
N THR A 110 -20.48 -0.01 5.14
CA THR A 110 -20.89 -1.19 4.37
C THR A 110 -21.63 -0.81 3.09
N GLU A 111 -22.49 0.23 3.15
CA GLU A 111 -23.20 0.75 1.97
C GLU A 111 -22.20 1.27 0.91
N GLU A 112 -21.25 2.11 1.34
CA GLU A 112 -20.25 2.68 0.42
C GLU A 112 -19.35 1.60 -0.20
N ALA A 113 -18.91 0.62 0.60
CA ALA A 113 -18.12 -0.51 0.09
C ALA A 113 -18.90 -1.31 -0.96
N GLY A 114 -20.20 -1.56 -0.74
CA GLY A 114 -21.08 -2.20 -1.71
C GLY A 114 -21.26 -1.38 -2.99
N LEU A 115 -21.43 -0.07 -2.89
CA LEU A 115 -21.52 0.82 -4.05
C LEU A 115 -20.24 0.83 -4.89
N LEU A 116 -19.07 0.86 -4.23
CA LEU A 116 -17.78 0.79 -4.90
C LEU A 116 -17.56 -0.58 -5.56
N LYS A 117 -17.93 -1.68 -4.91
CA LYS A 117 -17.92 -3.00 -5.56
C LYS A 117 -18.77 -3.03 -6.82
N ASN A 118 -19.99 -2.52 -6.73
CA ASN A 118 -20.93 -2.47 -7.87
C ASN A 118 -20.46 -1.51 -8.99
N SER A 119 -19.52 -0.61 -8.71
CA SER A 119 -18.90 0.24 -9.73
C SER A 119 -17.80 -0.46 -10.51
N GLY A 120 -17.42 -1.67 -10.10
CA GLY A 120 -16.31 -2.42 -10.70
C GLY A 120 -14.95 -2.13 -10.06
N LEU A 121 -14.90 -1.40 -8.93
CA LEU A 121 -13.64 -1.26 -8.17
C LEU A 121 -13.10 -2.65 -7.82
N ASP A 122 -11.80 -2.87 -7.99
CA ASP A 122 -11.18 -4.19 -7.78
C ASP A 122 -10.79 -4.41 -6.32
N GLY A 123 -10.29 -3.40 -5.64
CA GLY A 123 -9.85 -3.56 -4.24
C GLY A 123 -9.62 -2.26 -3.49
N ILE A 124 -9.44 -2.39 -2.19
CA ILE A 124 -9.22 -1.27 -1.27
C ILE A 124 -8.00 -1.52 -0.39
N GLY A 125 -7.08 -0.54 -0.39
CA GLY A 125 -6.05 -0.40 0.64
C GLY A 125 -6.61 0.39 1.83
N PHE A 126 -6.35 -0.10 3.05
CA PHE A 126 -6.84 0.52 4.26
C PHE A 126 -5.79 0.51 5.37
N ASP A 127 -5.42 1.71 5.83
CA ASP A 127 -4.46 1.86 6.92
C ASP A 127 -5.12 1.48 8.26
N VAL A 128 -4.55 0.51 8.97
CA VAL A 128 -5.06 0.01 10.24
C VAL A 128 -4.16 0.46 11.39
N MET A 129 -4.74 1.19 12.32
CA MET A 129 -4.04 1.73 13.48
C MET A 129 -4.54 1.05 14.76
N GLY A 130 -3.61 0.47 15.51
CA GLY A 130 -3.94 -0.20 16.78
C GLY A 130 -3.85 0.69 18.02
N ASP A 131 -3.22 1.86 17.92
CA ASP A 131 -3.08 2.82 19.03
C ASP A 131 -3.84 4.12 18.77
N MET A 132 -4.94 4.32 19.49
CA MET A 132 -5.80 5.49 19.31
C MET A 132 -5.16 6.78 19.84
N PHE A 133 -4.18 6.69 20.73
CA PHE A 133 -3.41 7.84 21.15
C PHE A 133 -2.56 8.37 19.99
N SER A 134 -1.84 7.50 19.30
CA SER A 134 -1.09 7.86 18.08
C SER A 134 -2.00 8.44 16.99
N VAL A 135 -3.20 7.86 16.81
CA VAL A 135 -4.19 8.38 15.87
C VAL A 135 -4.59 9.81 16.21
N SER A 136 -4.87 10.08 17.46
CA SER A 136 -5.19 11.44 17.91
C SER A 136 -4.03 12.41 17.75
N GLN A 137 -2.81 12.02 18.13
CA GLN A 137 -1.64 12.90 18.11
C GLN A 137 -1.08 13.13 16.71
N VAL A 138 -1.03 12.09 15.87
CA VAL A 138 -0.40 12.17 14.55
C VAL A 138 -1.38 12.60 13.46
N TYR A 139 -2.59 12.06 13.47
CA TYR A 139 -3.61 12.34 12.45
C TYR A 139 -4.63 13.40 12.87
N GLY A 140 -4.71 13.73 14.17
CA GLY A 140 -5.73 14.65 14.68
C GLY A 140 -7.15 14.06 14.65
N LEU A 141 -7.27 12.74 14.51
CA LEU A 141 -8.55 12.05 14.44
C LEU A 141 -9.01 11.61 15.83
N GLN A 142 -10.31 11.77 16.09
CA GLN A 142 -10.99 11.25 17.28
C GLN A 142 -11.86 10.06 16.84
N VAL A 143 -11.26 8.90 16.78
CA VAL A 143 -11.89 7.66 16.32
C VAL A 143 -11.60 6.51 17.30
N SER A 144 -12.43 5.49 17.26
CA SER A 144 -12.32 4.31 18.09
C SER A 144 -11.76 3.11 17.31
N VAL A 145 -11.29 2.11 18.04
CA VAL A 145 -10.94 0.80 17.47
C VAL A 145 -12.12 0.19 16.71
N LYS A 146 -13.34 0.42 17.18
CA LYS A 146 -14.55 -0.07 16.52
C LYS A 146 -14.72 0.49 15.11
N GLU A 147 -14.44 1.77 14.88
CA GLU A 147 -14.55 2.37 13.55
C GLU A 147 -13.55 1.75 12.57
N TYR A 148 -12.32 1.40 13.02
CA TYR A 148 -11.37 0.65 12.21
C TYR A 148 -11.88 -0.75 11.87
N THR A 149 -12.38 -1.50 12.88
CA THR A 149 -12.90 -2.85 12.65
C THR A 149 -14.16 -2.85 11.81
N ASP A 150 -15.06 -1.89 12.00
CA ASP A 150 -16.25 -1.72 11.16
C ASP A 150 -15.88 -1.50 9.68
N SER A 151 -14.87 -0.65 9.41
CA SER A 151 -14.38 -0.41 8.04
C SER A 151 -13.72 -1.66 7.43
N LEU A 152 -12.88 -2.36 8.20
CA LEU A 152 -12.29 -3.65 7.76
C LEU A 152 -13.37 -4.65 7.37
N HIS A 153 -14.40 -4.83 8.22
CA HIS A 153 -15.51 -5.73 7.95
C HIS A 153 -16.38 -5.27 6.79
N ALA A 154 -16.61 -3.96 6.64
CA ALA A 154 -17.36 -3.40 5.51
C ALA A 154 -16.69 -3.75 4.16
N ILE A 155 -15.37 -3.56 4.07
CA ILE A 155 -14.61 -3.89 2.87
C ILE A 155 -14.61 -5.41 2.63
N SER A 156 -14.27 -6.20 3.65
CA SER A 156 -14.18 -7.66 3.54
C SER A 156 -15.51 -8.29 3.07
N ARG A 157 -16.64 -7.83 3.62
CA ARG A 157 -17.99 -8.35 3.27
C ARG A 157 -18.49 -7.89 1.90
N SER A 158 -17.94 -6.84 1.33
CA SER A 158 -18.35 -6.34 0.01
C SER A 158 -17.87 -7.23 -1.14
N GLY A 159 -16.91 -8.14 -0.90
CA GLY A 159 -16.24 -8.93 -1.93
C GLY A 159 -15.20 -8.16 -2.74
N LEU A 160 -14.79 -6.98 -2.30
CA LEU A 160 -13.60 -6.29 -2.79
C LEU A 160 -12.33 -6.98 -2.27
N LEU A 161 -11.26 -6.96 -3.06
CA LEU A 161 -9.93 -7.29 -2.55
C LEU A 161 -9.57 -6.31 -1.44
N ILE A 162 -9.00 -6.82 -0.34
CA ILE A 162 -8.64 -5.96 0.79
C ILE A 162 -7.16 -6.08 1.13
N PHE A 163 -6.48 -4.93 1.20
CA PHE A 163 -5.05 -4.78 1.47
C PHE A 163 -4.86 -3.92 2.71
N PRO A 164 -5.02 -4.47 3.93
CA PRO A 164 -4.76 -3.70 5.13
C PRO A 164 -3.27 -3.36 5.26
N HIS A 165 -3.00 -2.10 5.61
CA HIS A 165 -1.66 -1.56 5.81
C HIS A 165 -1.37 -1.37 7.29
N VAL A 166 -0.18 -1.76 7.73
CA VAL A 166 0.35 -1.48 9.07
C VAL A 166 1.60 -0.63 8.93
N CYS A 167 1.56 0.59 9.46
CA CYS A 167 2.66 1.55 9.36
C CYS A 167 3.57 1.47 10.58
N VAL A 168 4.77 0.91 10.41
CA VAL A 168 5.79 0.79 11.45
C VAL A 168 6.29 2.17 11.88
N GLY A 169 6.30 2.41 13.19
CA GLY A 169 6.86 3.61 13.79
C GLY A 169 6.05 4.87 13.62
N ILE A 170 4.78 4.78 13.24
CA ILE A 170 3.91 5.98 13.10
C ILE A 170 3.78 6.75 14.43
N HIS A 171 3.95 6.10 15.58
CA HIS A 171 4.05 6.72 16.89
C HIS A 171 5.43 7.34 17.08
N PHE A 172 5.72 8.45 16.39
CA PHE A 172 6.97 9.21 16.52
C PHE A 172 8.23 8.34 16.42
N GLY A 173 8.26 7.41 15.47
CA GLY A 173 9.39 6.51 15.22
C GLY A 173 9.45 5.27 16.12
N LYS A 174 8.47 5.04 16.99
CA LYS A 174 8.44 3.92 17.94
C LYS A 174 7.26 2.99 17.68
N LEU A 175 7.42 1.71 18.02
CA LEU A 175 6.30 0.76 18.05
C LEU A 175 5.33 1.14 19.17
N SER A 176 4.04 1.11 18.87
CA SER A 176 2.96 1.36 19.84
C SER A 176 1.71 0.52 19.53
N GLY A 177 1.18 0.58 18.32
CA GLY A 177 -0.08 -0.04 17.94
C GLY A 177 -0.01 -1.13 16.90
N GLU A 178 1.17 -1.43 16.34
CA GLU A 178 1.36 -2.30 15.17
C GLU A 178 0.86 -3.72 15.43
N TYR A 179 1.20 -4.31 16.56
CA TYR A 179 0.75 -5.67 16.92
C TYR A 179 -0.77 -5.73 17.10
N ARG A 180 -1.37 -4.70 17.73
CA ARG A 180 -2.82 -4.61 17.86
C ARG A 180 -3.50 -4.43 16.49
N ALA A 181 -2.90 -3.66 15.59
CA ALA A 181 -3.40 -3.53 14.22
C ALA A 181 -3.42 -4.89 13.50
N LEU A 182 -2.35 -5.69 13.63
CA LEU A 182 -2.31 -7.06 13.10
C LEU A 182 -3.41 -7.95 13.70
N GLU A 183 -3.66 -7.88 15.03
CA GLU A 183 -4.74 -8.62 15.66
C GLU A 183 -6.14 -8.16 15.18
N MET A 184 -6.33 -6.88 14.90
CA MET A 184 -7.57 -6.38 14.30
C MET A 184 -7.76 -6.93 12.88
N ILE A 185 -6.70 -7.00 12.08
CA ILE A 185 -6.72 -7.56 10.72
C ILE A 185 -7.09 -9.06 10.74
N ARG A 186 -6.72 -9.82 11.78
CA ARG A 186 -7.10 -11.24 11.91
C ARG A 186 -8.60 -11.49 11.95
N THR A 187 -9.41 -10.49 12.21
CA THR A 187 -10.88 -10.63 12.21
C THR A 187 -11.49 -10.75 10.81
N ILE A 188 -10.68 -10.59 9.78
CA ILE A 188 -11.07 -10.73 8.36
C ILE A 188 -10.10 -11.66 7.63
N ALA A 189 -10.41 -12.01 6.38
CA ALA A 189 -9.51 -12.70 5.46
C ALA A 189 -8.89 -11.68 4.46
N PRO A 190 -7.72 -11.11 4.75
CA PRO A 190 -7.09 -10.13 3.85
C PRO A 190 -6.50 -10.82 2.61
N THR A 191 -6.53 -10.12 1.48
CA THR A 191 -5.86 -10.58 0.24
C THR A 191 -4.35 -10.59 0.39
N ALA A 192 -3.81 -9.56 1.03
CA ALA A 192 -2.41 -9.44 1.45
C ALA A 192 -2.34 -8.48 2.65
N VAL A 193 -1.36 -8.64 3.53
CA VAL A 193 -1.05 -7.67 4.59
C VAL A 193 0.16 -6.86 4.17
N ILE A 194 0.03 -5.54 4.15
CA ILE A 194 1.08 -4.63 3.68
C ILE A 194 1.75 -3.96 4.88
N ILE A 195 3.03 -4.23 5.08
CA ILE A 195 3.84 -3.53 6.08
C ILE A 195 4.45 -2.30 5.42
N THR A 196 4.13 -1.14 5.95
CA THR A 196 4.71 0.15 5.55
C THR A 196 5.52 0.72 6.72
N GLY A 197 6.10 1.89 6.57
CA GLY A 197 6.81 2.56 7.65
C GLY A 197 6.70 4.07 7.56
N LEU A 198 6.86 4.72 8.69
CA LEU A 198 6.94 6.16 8.74
C LEU A 198 8.10 6.65 7.86
N MET A 199 7.78 7.45 6.86
CA MET A 199 8.77 8.13 6.03
C MET A 199 8.92 9.58 6.46
N PRO A 200 10.12 10.05 6.80
CA PRO A 200 10.38 11.46 7.05
C PRO A 200 10.03 12.30 5.82
N VAL A 201 9.24 13.35 6.02
CA VAL A 201 8.86 14.29 4.95
C VAL A 201 9.37 15.68 5.33
N ALA A 202 10.27 16.24 4.54
CA ALA A 202 10.89 17.54 4.80
C ALA A 202 9.85 18.64 5.02
N GLY A 203 10.08 19.51 6.03
CA GLY A 203 9.19 20.59 6.42
C GLY A 203 7.90 20.12 7.10
N THR A 204 7.91 18.94 7.73
CA THR A 204 6.85 18.47 8.63
C THR A 204 7.39 18.36 10.06
N PRO A 205 6.51 18.30 11.08
CA PRO A 205 6.96 18.09 12.46
C PRO A 205 7.73 16.78 12.69
N MET A 206 7.56 15.81 11.79
CA MET A 206 8.19 14.48 11.89
C MET A 206 9.31 14.27 10.84
N GLU A 207 9.87 15.33 10.26
CA GLU A 207 10.87 15.25 9.19
C GLU A 207 12.18 14.52 9.57
N ASN A 208 12.52 14.49 10.86
CA ASN A 208 13.71 13.83 11.38
C ASN A 208 13.40 12.55 12.17
N ILE A 209 12.15 12.09 12.12
CA ILE A 209 11.70 10.92 12.87
C ILE A 209 11.59 9.73 11.93
N LYS A 210 12.20 8.62 12.31
CA LYS A 210 12.15 7.36 11.57
C LYS A 210 12.14 6.18 12.52
N PRO A 211 11.51 5.05 12.16
CA PRO A 211 11.58 3.82 12.93
C PRO A 211 12.95 3.15 12.79
N GLU A 212 13.30 2.33 13.76
CA GLU A 212 14.49 1.49 13.70
C GLU A 212 14.26 0.30 12.75
N PRO A 213 15.30 -0.15 12.02
CA PRO A 213 15.19 -1.33 11.15
C PRO A 213 14.73 -2.60 11.88
N SER A 214 15.13 -2.77 13.16
CA SER A 214 14.69 -3.88 14.01
C SER A 214 13.18 -3.88 14.29
N ASP A 215 12.52 -2.72 14.25
CA ASP A 215 11.09 -2.64 14.42
C ASP A 215 10.34 -3.25 13.23
N PHE A 216 10.87 -3.07 12.01
CA PHE A 216 10.35 -3.78 10.83
C PHE A 216 10.50 -5.28 10.95
N GLU A 217 11.68 -5.76 11.39
CA GLU A 217 11.91 -7.19 11.62
C GLU A 217 10.86 -7.79 12.55
N ASN A 218 10.64 -7.13 13.69
CA ASN A 218 9.70 -7.58 14.70
C ASN A 218 8.25 -7.62 14.18
N VAL A 219 7.81 -6.57 13.50
CA VAL A 219 6.44 -6.47 12.96
C VAL A 219 6.22 -7.46 11.81
N ILE A 220 7.20 -7.62 10.89
CA ILE A 220 7.12 -8.57 9.77
C ILE A 220 7.05 -10.01 10.30
N LYS A 221 7.92 -10.40 11.24
CA LYS A 221 7.89 -11.73 11.85
C LYS A 221 6.55 -12.01 12.51
N LYS A 222 6.01 -11.02 13.25
CA LYS A 222 4.69 -11.15 13.86
C LYS A 222 3.56 -11.26 12.83
N ALA A 223 3.64 -10.51 11.73
CA ALA A 223 2.67 -10.63 10.65
C ALA A 223 2.72 -12.03 10.01
N ILE A 224 3.89 -12.57 9.70
CA ILE A 224 4.04 -13.93 9.14
C ILE A 224 3.50 -14.99 10.09
N GLU A 225 3.78 -14.87 11.41
CA GLU A 225 3.23 -15.76 12.43
C GLU A 225 1.69 -15.76 12.45
N LEU A 226 1.09 -14.57 12.38
CA LEU A 226 -0.37 -14.40 12.49
C LEU A 226 -1.14 -14.75 11.20
N PHE A 227 -0.46 -14.70 10.05
CA PHE A 227 -1.05 -14.87 8.72
C PHE A 227 -0.25 -15.87 7.88
N PRO A 228 -0.17 -17.16 8.29
CA PRO A 228 0.70 -18.15 7.62
C PRO A 228 0.31 -18.40 6.15
N ASP A 229 -0.96 -18.23 5.80
CA ASP A 229 -1.49 -18.50 4.45
C ASP A 229 -1.76 -17.19 3.66
N THR A 230 -1.45 -16.03 4.21
CA THR A 230 -1.67 -14.73 3.56
C THR A 230 -0.35 -14.09 3.17
N PRO A 231 -0.19 -13.58 1.95
CA PRO A 231 1.02 -12.88 1.54
C PRO A 231 1.30 -11.65 2.43
N ILE A 232 2.52 -11.59 2.98
CA ILE A 232 3.02 -10.41 3.68
C ILE A 232 3.93 -9.63 2.75
N MET A 233 3.62 -8.36 2.54
CA MET A 233 4.34 -7.49 1.60
C MET A 233 5.02 -6.34 2.32
N LEU A 234 6.22 -5.97 1.90
CA LEU A 234 6.78 -4.66 2.24
C LEU A 234 6.29 -3.64 1.22
N GLY A 235 5.45 -2.70 1.67
CA GLY A 235 4.81 -1.68 0.83
C GLY A 235 5.78 -0.59 0.34
N CYS A 236 5.36 0.22 -0.63
CA CYS A 236 6.22 1.25 -1.24
C CYS A 236 6.62 2.40 -0.27
N ALA A 237 5.81 2.65 0.75
CA ALA A 237 6.10 3.64 1.80
C ALA A 237 6.72 2.94 3.01
N HIS A 238 8.01 2.58 2.98
CA HIS A 238 8.67 1.89 4.10
C HIS A 238 9.91 2.61 4.60
N SER A 239 10.68 3.25 3.75
CA SER A 239 11.87 4.01 4.15
C SER A 239 12.41 4.84 3.00
N SER A 240 13.38 5.71 3.30
CA SER A 240 14.13 6.49 2.32
C SER A 240 15.61 6.58 2.73
N GLY A 241 16.48 6.90 1.78
CA GLY A 241 17.91 7.07 2.05
C GLY A 241 18.64 5.77 2.39
N LYS A 242 19.59 5.85 3.33
CA LYS A 242 20.51 4.72 3.63
C LYS A 242 19.80 3.52 4.25
N ASP A 243 18.79 3.75 5.09
CA ASP A 243 18.13 2.67 5.84
C ASP A 243 17.21 1.81 4.94
N ARG A 244 16.89 2.29 3.73
CA ARG A 244 15.99 1.61 2.82
C ARG A 244 16.46 0.20 2.46
N ALA A 245 17.69 0.07 1.98
CA ALA A 245 18.24 -1.22 1.57
C ALA A 245 18.35 -2.19 2.75
N ASP A 246 18.66 -1.70 3.95
CA ASP A 246 18.76 -2.53 5.16
C ASP A 246 17.40 -3.06 5.57
N ILE A 247 16.34 -2.23 5.57
CA ILE A 247 14.97 -2.65 5.85
C ILE A 247 14.47 -3.66 4.81
N GLU A 248 14.75 -3.43 3.52
CA GLU A 248 14.36 -4.34 2.45
C GLU A 248 15.08 -5.71 2.57
N LYS A 249 16.38 -5.73 2.92
CA LYS A 249 17.14 -6.97 3.20
C LYS A 249 16.58 -7.71 4.41
N ILE A 250 16.24 -6.99 5.48
CA ILE A 250 15.57 -7.57 6.65
C ILE A 250 14.25 -8.22 6.23
N ALA A 251 13.44 -7.54 5.44
CA ALA A 251 12.17 -8.08 4.95
C ALA A 251 12.36 -9.36 4.12
N LEU A 252 13.35 -9.38 3.21
CA LEU A 252 13.74 -10.59 2.46
C LEU A 252 14.11 -11.74 3.39
N LEU A 253 14.97 -11.48 4.37
CA LEU A 253 15.44 -12.49 5.32
C LEU A 253 14.33 -12.99 6.24
N CYS A 254 13.34 -12.17 6.56
CA CYS A 254 12.15 -12.58 7.30
C CYS A 254 11.20 -13.45 6.46
N GLY A 255 11.29 -13.41 5.12
CA GLY A 255 10.47 -14.24 4.23
C GLY A 255 9.18 -13.56 3.77
N VAL A 256 9.19 -12.24 3.54
CA VAL A 256 8.05 -11.56 2.89
C VAL A 256 7.79 -12.12 1.49
N SER A 257 6.55 -12.11 1.06
CA SER A 257 6.13 -12.59 -0.27
C SER A 257 6.48 -11.60 -1.39
N GLY A 258 6.70 -10.33 -1.04
CA GLY A 258 7.08 -9.32 -2.02
C GLY A 258 7.48 -7.97 -1.42
N ILE A 259 8.19 -7.18 -2.24
CA ILE A 259 8.66 -5.84 -1.89
C ILE A 259 8.26 -4.88 -3.00
N ALA A 260 7.64 -3.76 -2.62
CA ALA A 260 7.28 -2.69 -3.56
C ALA A 260 8.42 -1.68 -3.72
N ALA A 261 8.69 -1.30 -4.96
CA ALA A 261 9.70 -0.33 -5.36
C ALA A 261 11.10 -0.65 -4.75
N PRO A 262 11.67 -1.85 -4.95
CA PRO A 262 12.93 -2.26 -4.32
C PRO A 262 14.09 -1.35 -4.74
N ALA A 263 15.07 -1.17 -3.85
CA ALA A 263 16.35 -0.58 -4.19
C ALA A 263 17.18 -1.54 -5.05
N MET A 264 18.06 -1.02 -5.91
CA MET A 264 18.95 -1.87 -6.74
C MET A 264 19.79 -2.82 -5.88
N ASN A 265 20.38 -2.33 -4.80
CA ASN A 265 21.19 -3.16 -3.87
C ASN A 265 20.37 -4.30 -3.23
N THR A 266 19.04 -4.19 -3.18
CA THR A 266 18.16 -5.24 -2.68
C THR A 266 17.92 -6.31 -3.73
N ILE A 267 17.78 -5.90 -4.99
CA ILE A 267 17.67 -6.82 -6.12
C ILE A 267 18.98 -7.62 -6.24
N GLU A 268 20.12 -6.95 -6.26
CA GLU A 268 21.45 -7.56 -6.28
C GLU A 268 21.64 -8.55 -5.12
N PHE A 269 21.26 -8.15 -3.90
CA PHE A 269 21.32 -9.02 -2.74
C PHE A 269 20.44 -10.27 -2.90
N ALA A 270 19.24 -10.14 -3.47
CA ALA A 270 18.37 -11.28 -3.70
C ALA A 270 18.96 -12.24 -4.75
N GLU A 271 19.55 -11.72 -5.85
CA GLU A 271 20.25 -12.49 -6.88
C GLU A 271 21.43 -13.26 -6.29
N GLU A 272 22.33 -12.59 -5.54
CA GLU A 272 23.49 -13.17 -4.90
C GLU A 272 23.13 -14.27 -3.86
N ASN A 273 21.95 -14.17 -3.23
CA ASN A 273 21.48 -15.15 -2.25
C ASN A 273 20.54 -16.22 -2.84
N GLY A 274 20.48 -16.34 -4.17
CA GLY A 274 19.81 -17.42 -4.89
C GLY A 274 18.29 -17.37 -4.81
N TYR A 275 17.68 -16.17 -4.71
CA TYR A 275 16.24 -16.03 -4.83
C TYR A 275 15.79 -16.18 -6.28
N GLU A 276 14.68 -16.89 -6.48
CA GLU A 276 13.90 -16.83 -7.73
C GLU A 276 13.12 -15.52 -7.73
N ILE A 277 13.48 -14.59 -8.62
CA ILE A 277 12.93 -13.24 -8.64
C ILE A 277 11.90 -13.09 -9.73
N ASN A 278 10.72 -12.56 -9.40
CA ASN A 278 9.72 -12.12 -10.35
C ASN A 278 9.50 -10.61 -10.22
N PHE A 279 9.30 -9.93 -11.36
CA PHE A 279 8.98 -8.50 -11.42
C PHE A 279 7.56 -8.29 -11.93
N TYR A 280 6.80 -7.44 -11.25
CA TYR A 280 5.43 -7.09 -11.59
C TYR A 280 5.22 -5.59 -11.67
N GLY A 281 4.54 -5.14 -12.73
CA GLY A 281 4.17 -3.74 -12.94
C GLY A 281 2.81 -3.41 -12.32
N THR A 282 2.59 -3.79 -11.05
CA THR A 282 1.31 -3.59 -10.38
C THR A 282 1.50 -3.22 -8.90
N CYS A 283 0.41 -2.85 -8.21
CA CYS A 283 0.43 -2.63 -6.76
C CYS A 283 0.72 -3.95 -6.02
N CYS A 284 1.55 -3.87 -4.98
CA CYS A 284 1.96 -5.03 -4.18
C CYS A 284 0.80 -5.71 -3.41
N GLY A 285 -0.34 -5.04 -3.24
CA GLY A 285 -1.53 -5.64 -2.65
C GLY A 285 -2.24 -6.63 -3.58
N LEU A 286 -2.06 -6.50 -4.89
CA LEU A 286 -2.67 -7.40 -5.85
C LEU A 286 -1.95 -8.74 -5.91
N ILE A 287 -2.71 -9.82 -6.06
CA ILE A 287 -2.14 -11.15 -6.28
C ILE A 287 -1.38 -11.12 -7.61
N PRO A 288 -0.12 -11.57 -7.64
CA PRO A 288 0.65 -11.59 -8.87
C PRO A 288 -0.08 -12.32 -10.01
N ASP A 289 -0.34 -11.60 -11.10
CA ASP A 289 -0.90 -12.15 -12.35
C ASP A 289 0.21 -12.12 -13.41
N GLU A 290 0.38 -13.19 -14.17
CA GLU A 290 1.36 -13.28 -15.27
C GLU A 290 1.20 -12.14 -16.29
N LYS A 291 -0.02 -11.62 -16.50
CA LYS A 291 -0.28 -10.47 -17.37
C LYS A 291 0.36 -9.16 -16.87
N MET A 292 0.64 -9.08 -15.57
CA MET A 292 1.28 -7.94 -14.93
C MET A 292 2.80 -8.11 -14.80
N LYS A 293 3.34 -9.24 -15.25
CA LYS A 293 4.78 -9.51 -15.21
C LYS A 293 5.52 -8.57 -16.17
N ILE A 294 6.65 -8.04 -15.71
CA ILE A 294 7.54 -7.18 -16.47
C ILE A 294 8.95 -7.77 -16.52
N ARG A 295 9.78 -7.29 -17.44
CA ARG A 295 11.20 -7.67 -17.49
C ARG A 295 11.97 -7.07 -16.32
N ASN A 296 13.10 -7.69 -16.00
CA ASN A 296 14.01 -7.15 -14.98
C ASN A 296 14.47 -5.72 -15.41
N PRO A 297 14.20 -4.69 -14.57
CA PRO A 297 14.59 -3.32 -14.92
C PRO A 297 16.10 -3.10 -15.04
N SER A 298 16.92 -3.94 -14.42
CA SER A 298 18.38 -3.88 -14.55
C SER A 298 18.86 -4.22 -15.97
N GLU A 299 18.12 -5.05 -16.71
CA GLU A 299 18.47 -5.45 -18.08
C GLU A 299 18.23 -4.35 -19.11
N SER A 300 17.34 -3.39 -18.82
CA SER A 300 16.99 -2.31 -19.77
C SER A 300 18.00 -1.16 -19.83
N LYS A 301 19.04 -1.16 -19.01
CA LYS A 301 20.11 -0.13 -19.03
C LYS A 301 21.27 -0.45 -19.98
N PHE A 302 21.26 -1.60 -20.64
CA PHE A 302 22.33 -2.06 -21.53
C PHE A 302 21.86 -2.33 -22.98
N SER A 303 20.65 -1.87 -23.35
CA SER A 303 20.15 -1.97 -24.73
C SER A 303 20.03 -0.61 -25.42
#